data_b160593d6ab6f4f9131706b7efdaeba6
#
_entry.id   b160593d6ab6f4f9131706b7efdaeba6
#
_cell.length_a   1.000
_cell.length_b   1.000
_cell.length_c   1.000
_cell.angle_alpha   90.00
_cell.angle_beta   90.00
_cell.angle_gamma   90.00
#
_symmetry.space_group_name_H-M   'P 1'
#
loop_
_entity.id
_entity.type
_entity.pdbx_description
1 polymer ?
#
loop_
_entity_poly.entity_id
_entity_poly.type
_entity_poly.pdbx_seq_one_letter_code
_entity_poly.pdbx_strand_id
1 'polypeptide(L)'
;MVPALEEILAATKSMVFFGGAGVSTESGIPDFRSVDGLYHQKFKYPPETMLSHTFYETHTAEFFDFYRQKLIVHGAKPNAAHLRLAALEREGKCRAVVTQNIDGLHQAAGSKTVYELHGSTLRNYCTRCGKFFPVQFIEDAADVGDGVPRCDECGGIVKPDVVLYEEGLDEETTENAVHAIRGADTLIVGGTSLAVYPAAGLLRYFRGENLVVINKQPTPADAMANLLIHAPIGRTLDPDAPIEV
;
A
#
# COMPACT_ATOMS: atom_id res chain seq x y z
N MET A 1 4.66 -14.99 -18.65
CA MET A 1 3.39 -14.55 -18.03
C MET A 1 2.34 -15.65 -18.16
N VAL A 2 1.36 -15.75 -17.26
CA VAL A 2 0.32 -16.77 -17.27
C VAL A 2 -0.65 -16.51 -18.44
N PRO A 3 -0.83 -17.44 -19.41
CA PRO A 3 -1.64 -17.17 -20.61
C PRO A 3 -3.07 -16.70 -20.31
N ALA A 4 -3.75 -17.30 -19.32
CA ALA A 4 -5.09 -16.89 -18.91
C ALA A 4 -5.14 -15.44 -18.36
N LEU A 5 -4.08 -14.96 -17.69
CA LEU A 5 -3.99 -13.57 -17.24
C LEU A 5 -3.89 -12.62 -18.43
N GLU A 6 -3.08 -12.95 -19.43
CA GLU A 6 -2.94 -12.12 -20.64
C GLU A 6 -4.25 -12.03 -21.42
N GLU A 7 -5.00 -13.12 -21.52
CA GLU A 7 -6.32 -13.12 -22.17
C GLU A 7 -7.28 -12.18 -21.44
N ILE A 8 -7.33 -12.21 -20.10
CA ILE A 8 -8.14 -11.31 -19.29
C ILE A 8 -7.67 -9.85 -19.50
N LEU A 9 -6.36 -9.57 -19.42
CA LEU A 9 -5.82 -8.23 -19.61
C LEU A 9 -6.04 -7.69 -21.03
N ALA A 10 -6.03 -8.58 -22.05
CA ALA A 10 -6.33 -8.18 -23.42
C ALA A 10 -7.81 -7.78 -23.60
N ALA A 11 -8.72 -8.54 -22.97
CA ALA A 11 -10.17 -8.32 -23.08
C ALA A 11 -10.68 -7.16 -22.20
N THR A 12 -9.97 -6.85 -21.11
CA THR A 12 -10.37 -5.83 -20.13
C THR A 12 -10.46 -4.43 -20.73
N LYS A 13 -11.49 -3.69 -20.36
CA LYS A 13 -11.74 -2.28 -20.75
C LYS A 13 -11.58 -1.34 -19.57
N SER A 14 -11.79 -1.83 -18.36
CA SER A 14 -11.74 -1.01 -17.14
C SER A 14 -11.32 -1.86 -15.94
N MET A 15 -10.03 -1.91 -15.68
CA MET A 15 -9.44 -2.66 -14.59
C MET A 15 -9.19 -1.76 -13.38
N VAL A 16 -9.36 -2.32 -12.18
CA VAL A 16 -8.80 -1.79 -10.94
C VAL A 16 -7.82 -2.80 -10.35
N PHE A 17 -6.70 -2.30 -9.84
CA PHE A 17 -5.78 -3.08 -9.05
C PHE A 17 -5.99 -2.78 -7.56
N PHE A 18 -6.08 -3.82 -6.72
CA PHE A 18 -6.14 -3.69 -5.26
C PHE A 18 -4.94 -4.42 -4.64
N GLY A 19 -4.05 -3.67 -3.99
CA GLY A 19 -2.77 -4.18 -3.52
C GLY A 19 -2.45 -3.91 -2.05
N GLY A 20 -1.49 -4.69 -1.54
CA GLY A 20 -0.92 -4.53 -0.21
C GLY A 20 0.60 -4.71 -0.20
N ALA A 21 1.21 -4.85 0.98
CA ALA A 21 2.66 -4.83 1.18
C ALA A 21 3.43 -5.89 0.38
N GLY A 22 2.80 -7.01 0.05
CA GLY A 22 3.39 -8.05 -0.80
C GLY A 22 3.72 -7.58 -2.22
N VAL A 23 3.13 -6.47 -2.70
CA VAL A 23 3.48 -5.87 -4.01
C VAL A 23 4.90 -5.32 -3.99
N SER A 24 5.35 -4.79 -2.85
CA SER A 24 6.65 -4.12 -2.71
C SER A 24 7.77 -5.04 -2.23
N THR A 25 7.50 -6.33 -1.96
CA THR A 25 8.54 -7.27 -1.52
C THR A 25 9.64 -7.47 -2.56
N GLU A 26 9.28 -7.49 -3.84
CA GLU A 26 10.25 -7.58 -4.96
C GLU A 26 10.97 -6.24 -5.24
N SER A 27 10.61 -5.18 -4.51
CA SER A 27 11.32 -3.89 -4.44
C SER A 27 12.25 -3.80 -3.23
N GLY A 28 12.35 -4.87 -2.42
CA GLY A 28 13.19 -4.93 -1.22
C GLY A 28 12.52 -4.38 0.04
N ILE A 29 11.22 -4.06 0.00
CA ILE A 29 10.46 -3.63 1.18
C ILE A 29 9.80 -4.87 1.80
N PRO A 30 10.14 -5.25 3.05
CA PRO A 30 9.50 -6.39 3.70
C PRO A 30 8.01 -6.12 3.92
N ASP A 31 7.19 -7.13 3.77
CA ASP A 31 5.79 -7.04 4.18
C ASP A 31 5.65 -7.15 5.71
N PHE A 32 4.41 -7.09 6.20
CA PHE A 32 4.15 -7.10 7.64
C PHE A 32 4.06 -8.52 8.22
N ARG A 33 3.57 -9.53 7.48
CA ARG A 33 3.07 -10.79 8.00
C ARG A 33 3.79 -12.05 7.51
N SER A 34 4.59 -11.96 6.44
CA SER A 34 5.40 -13.10 5.99
C SER A 34 6.44 -13.49 7.04
N VAL A 35 7.08 -14.63 6.86
CA VAL A 35 8.12 -15.15 7.78
C VAL A 35 9.21 -14.11 8.07
N ASP A 36 9.58 -13.32 7.05
CA ASP A 36 10.57 -12.23 7.14
C ASP A 36 9.93 -10.86 7.40
N GLY A 37 8.62 -10.84 7.63
CA GLY A 37 7.84 -9.61 7.79
C GLY A 37 8.08 -8.88 9.10
N LEU A 38 7.63 -7.64 9.15
CA LEU A 38 7.82 -6.77 10.30
C LEU A 38 7.31 -7.38 11.61
N TYR A 39 6.18 -8.11 11.57
CA TYR A 39 5.55 -8.68 12.76
C TYR A 39 6.30 -9.88 13.36
N HIS A 40 7.21 -10.48 12.64
CA HIS A 40 8.08 -11.55 13.14
C HIS A 40 9.39 -11.05 13.75
N GLN A 41 9.69 -9.75 13.68
CA GLN A 41 10.85 -9.15 14.33
C GLN A 41 10.58 -8.94 15.82
N LYS A 42 11.65 -8.97 16.63
CA LYS A 42 11.55 -8.76 18.08
C LYS A 42 11.60 -7.27 18.40
N PHE A 43 10.52 -6.77 18.99
CA PHE A 43 10.41 -5.40 19.49
C PHE A 43 9.99 -5.40 20.98
N LYS A 44 10.10 -4.22 21.62
CA LYS A 44 9.66 -4.01 23.01
C LYS A 44 8.13 -4.20 23.16
N TYR A 45 7.39 -3.78 22.14
CA TYR A 45 5.93 -3.95 22.03
C TYR A 45 5.58 -4.58 20.68
N PRO A 46 4.42 -5.23 20.54
CA PRO A 46 3.95 -5.70 19.24
C PRO A 46 3.88 -4.55 18.22
N PRO A 47 4.26 -4.77 16.95
CA PRO A 47 4.23 -3.72 15.92
C PRO A 47 2.86 -3.06 15.76
N GLU A 48 1.76 -3.82 15.89
CA GLU A 48 0.41 -3.25 15.85
C GLU A 48 0.19 -2.25 16.99
N THR A 49 0.73 -2.52 18.18
CA THR A 49 0.68 -1.57 19.30
C THR A 49 1.50 -0.33 18.99
N MET A 50 2.74 -0.51 18.49
CA MET A 50 3.64 0.61 18.18
C MET A 50 3.11 1.50 17.04
N LEU A 51 2.26 0.95 16.17
CA LEU A 51 1.60 1.66 15.06
C LEU A 51 0.15 2.05 15.38
N SER A 52 -0.24 2.10 16.66
CA SER A 52 -1.57 2.56 17.07
C SER A 52 -1.59 4.05 17.38
N HIS A 53 -2.77 4.67 17.24
CA HIS A 53 -3.01 6.06 17.61
C HIS A 53 -2.71 6.29 19.11
N THR A 54 -3.19 5.39 19.97
CA THR A 54 -2.92 5.43 21.42
C THR A 54 -1.43 5.43 21.73
N PHE A 55 -0.62 4.61 21.05
CA PHE A 55 0.82 4.59 21.26
C PHE A 55 1.49 5.88 20.75
N TYR A 56 1.07 6.37 19.59
CA TYR A 56 1.53 7.66 19.06
C TYR A 56 1.30 8.80 20.07
N GLU A 57 0.14 8.86 20.74
CA GLU A 57 -0.17 9.90 21.72
C GLU A 57 0.58 9.73 23.04
N THR A 58 0.72 8.50 23.54
CA THR A 58 1.26 8.23 24.88
C THR A 58 2.77 7.97 24.90
N HIS A 59 3.36 7.55 23.78
CA HIS A 59 4.77 7.20 23.62
C HIS A 59 5.36 7.86 22.37
N THR A 60 5.08 9.12 22.16
CA THR A 60 5.35 9.86 20.92
C THR A 60 6.80 9.74 20.44
N ALA A 61 7.78 9.90 21.32
CA ALA A 61 9.19 9.77 20.95
C ALA A 61 9.56 8.34 20.51
N GLU A 62 9.08 7.32 21.23
CA GLU A 62 9.29 5.91 20.87
C GLU A 62 8.59 5.55 19.54
N PHE A 63 7.40 6.13 19.29
CA PHE A 63 6.70 5.99 18.01
C PHE A 63 7.54 6.52 16.86
N PHE A 64 8.08 7.75 16.96
CA PHE A 64 8.88 8.34 15.89
C PHE A 64 10.21 7.62 15.69
N ASP A 65 10.83 7.11 16.73
CA ASP A 65 12.03 6.28 16.61
C ASP A 65 11.75 5.00 15.82
N PHE A 66 10.70 4.27 16.18
CA PHE A 66 10.24 3.09 15.46
C PHE A 66 9.82 3.40 14.02
N TYR A 67 9.06 4.48 13.82
CA TYR A 67 8.58 4.92 12.52
C TYR A 67 9.72 5.18 11.53
N ARG A 68 10.73 5.93 11.95
CA ARG A 68 11.92 6.22 11.14
C ARG A 68 12.69 4.96 10.76
N GLN A 69 12.87 4.05 11.71
CA GLN A 69 13.67 2.84 11.49
C GLN A 69 12.97 1.80 10.62
N LYS A 70 11.64 1.78 10.61
CA LYS A 70 10.87 0.66 10.04
C LYS A 70 9.92 1.03 8.93
N LEU A 71 9.38 2.23 8.90
CA LEU A 71 8.38 2.63 7.91
C LEU A 71 8.93 3.56 6.83
N ILE A 72 9.97 4.33 7.11
CA ILE A 72 10.65 5.13 6.10
C ILE A 72 11.64 4.22 5.37
N VAL A 73 11.44 4.06 4.07
CA VAL A 73 12.29 3.19 3.24
C VAL A 73 13.02 4.03 2.21
N HIS A 74 14.34 3.84 2.13
CA HIS A 74 15.20 4.54 1.18
C HIS A 74 15.65 3.63 0.05
N GLY A 75 15.81 4.23 -1.15
CA GLY A 75 16.41 3.58 -2.30
C GLY A 75 15.59 2.46 -2.95
N ALA A 76 14.41 2.14 -2.43
CA ALA A 76 13.50 1.21 -3.07
C ALA A 76 13.04 1.77 -4.43
N LYS A 77 12.95 0.88 -5.42
CA LYS A 77 12.51 1.23 -6.78
C LYS A 77 11.28 0.42 -7.15
N PRO A 78 10.39 0.99 -7.99
CA PRO A 78 9.29 0.23 -8.55
C PRO A 78 9.78 -1.07 -9.20
N ASN A 79 9.11 -2.18 -8.91
CA ASN A 79 9.34 -3.46 -9.58
C ASN A 79 8.41 -3.65 -10.78
N ALA A 80 8.49 -4.80 -11.45
CA ALA A 80 7.74 -5.09 -12.65
C ALA A 80 6.22 -4.95 -12.47
N ALA A 81 5.65 -5.29 -11.31
CA ALA A 81 4.21 -5.08 -11.04
C ALA A 81 3.83 -3.60 -11.10
N HIS A 82 4.57 -2.74 -10.41
CA HIS A 82 4.32 -1.30 -10.42
C HIS A 82 4.41 -0.72 -11.85
N LEU A 83 5.46 -1.10 -12.58
CA LEU A 83 5.70 -0.64 -13.95
C LEU A 83 4.61 -1.11 -14.92
N ARG A 84 4.17 -2.38 -14.78
CA ARG A 84 3.09 -2.94 -15.61
C ARG A 84 1.75 -2.24 -15.35
N LEU A 85 1.40 -1.98 -14.09
CA LEU A 85 0.18 -1.26 -13.73
C LEU A 85 0.17 0.16 -14.31
N ALA A 86 1.30 0.88 -14.21
CA ALA A 86 1.45 2.19 -14.83
C ALA A 86 1.38 2.13 -16.37
N ALA A 87 1.87 1.05 -17.00
CA ALA A 87 1.73 0.85 -18.44
C ALA A 87 0.28 0.62 -18.83
N LEU A 88 -0.44 -0.25 -18.11
CA LEU A 88 -1.86 -0.51 -18.33
C LEU A 88 -2.73 0.74 -18.12
N GLU A 89 -2.36 1.63 -17.21
CA GLU A 89 -3.03 2.93 -17.05
C GLU A 89 -2.82 3.83 -18.27
N ARG A 90 -1.57 3.92 -18.78
CA ARG A 90 -1.28 4.66 -20.03
C ARG A 90 -2.02 4.10 -21.26
N GLU A 91 -2.26 2.79 -21.28
CA GLU A 91 -3.06 2.11 -22.32
C GLU A 91 -4.57 2.34 -22.14
N GLY A 92 -5.01 3.01 -21.07
CA GLY A 92 -6.41 3.25 -20.75
C GLY A 92 -7.16 2.04 -20.19
N LYS A 93 -6.46 0.96 -19.84
CA LYS A 93 -7.03 -0.27 -19.29
C LYS A 93 -7.14 -0.26 -17.77
N CYS A 94 -6.10 0.18 -17.05
CA CYS A 94 -6.13 0.36 -15.60
C CYS A 94 -6.66 1.75 -15.26
N ARG A 95 -7.84 1.82 -14.64
CA ARG A 95 -8.47 3.09 -14.26
C ARG A 95 -8.02 3.61 -12.91
N ALA A 96 -7.55 2.74 -12.03
CA ALA A 96 -7.04 3.11 -10.71
C ALA A 96 -6.22 1.98 -10.08
N VAL A 97 -5.28 2.37 -9.27
CA VAL A 97 -4.61 1.53 -8.27
C VAL A 97 -5.20 1.90 -6.90
N VAL A 98 -5.74 0.93 -6.19
CA VAL A 98 -6.16 1.03 -4.79
C VAL A 98 -5.12 0.31 -3.95
N THR A 99 -4.39 1.01 -3.12
CA THR A 99 -3.27 0.42 -2.38
C THR A 99 -3.38 0.63 -0.88
N GLN A 100 -2.95 -0.37 -0.13
CA GLN A 100 -2.74 -0.30 1.31
C GLN A 100 -1.31 0.17 1.64
N ASN A 101 -0.43 0.24 0.63
CA ASN A 101 0.96 0.65 0.80
C ASN A 101 1.09 2.15 0.96
N ILE A 102 2.12 2.53 1.74
CA ILE A 102 2.45 3.91 2.09
C ILE A 102 3.78 4.36 1.48
N ASP A 103 4.37 3.52 0.59
CA ASP A 103 5.74 3.65 0.06
C ASP A 103 5.88 4.57 -1.16
N GLY A 104 4.77 4.94 -1.82
CA GLY A 104 4.76 5.79 -3.02
C GLY A 104 5.28 5.14 -4.30
N LEU A 105 5.54 3.82 -4.32
CA LEU A 105 6.15 3.15 -5.48
C LEU A 105 5.24 3.11 -6.71
N HIS A 106 3.92 3.10 -6.54
CA HIS A 106 2.99 3.18 -7.68
C HIS A 106 3.13 4.53 -8.40
N GLN A 107 3.17 5.63 -7.66
CA GLN A 107 3.39 6.97 -8.23
C GLN A 107 4.79 7.08 -8.85
N ALA A 108 5.81 6.54 -8.18
CA ALA A 108 7.18 6.49 -8.70
C ALA A 108 7.29 5.69 -10.02
N ALA A 109 6.45 4.67 -10.22
CA ALA A 109 6.34 3.92 -11.47
C ALA A 109 5.63 4.70 -12.59
N GLY A 110 4.93 5.79 -12.25
CA GLY A 110 4.19 6.64 -13.18
C GLY A 110 2.68 6.46 -13.19
N SER A 111 2.10 5.65 -12.27
CA SER A 111 0.65 5.62 -12.07
C SER A 111 0.13 6.97 -11.60
N LYS A 112 -0.99 7.42 -12.15
CA LYS A 112 -1.59 8.74 -11.89
C LYS A 112 -2.77 8.65 -10.93
N THR A 113 -3.60 7.63 -11.08
CA THR A 113 -4.80 7.43 -10.27
C THR A 113 -4.49 6.37 -9.22
N VAL A 114 -3.97 6.83 -8.07
CA VAL A 114 -3.59 5.96 -6.94
C VAL A 114 -4.35 6.39 -5.69
N TYR A 115 -5.18 5.50 -5.17
CA TYR A 115 -5.90 5.69 -3.91
C TYR A 115 -5.13 4.98 -2.79
N GLU A 116 -4.39 5.77 -2.01
CA GLU A 116 -3.57 5.31 -0.87
C GLU A 116 -4.45 5.22 0.38
N LEU A 117 -5.09 4.07 0.60
CA LEU A 117 -6.05 3.86 1.70
C LEU A 117 -5.46 4.10 3.10
N HIS A 118 -4.16 3.88 3.25
CA HIS A 118 -3.45 4.09 4.51
C HIS A 118 -2.52 5.31 4.48
N GLY A 119 -2.71 6.21 3.50
CA GLY A 119 -1.88 7.41 3.36
C GLY A 119 -0.50 7.16 2.79
N SER A 120 0.49 7.99 3.16
CA SER A 120 1.84 7.95 2.61
C SER A 120 2.89 8.43 3.60
N THR A 121 4.05 7.77 3.65
CA THR A 121 5.23 8.24 4.39
C THR A 121 5.83 9.53 3.82
N LEU A 122 5.54 9.85 2.56
CA LEU A 122 6.08 11.01 1.87
C LEU A 122 5.40 12.33 2.24
N ARG A 123 4.23 12.27 2.86
CA ARG A 123 3.44 13.43 3.29
C ARG A 123 3.34 13.45 4.81
N ASN A 124 3.54 14.61 5.40
CA ASN A 124 3.44 14.80 6.84
C ASN A 124 2.82 16.17 7.12
N TYR A 125 1.99 16.27 8.15
CA TYR A 125 1.25 17.49 8.43
C TYR A 125 1.33 17.86 9.91
N CYS A 126 1.43 19.16 10.17
CA CYS A 126 1.30 19.65 11.52
C CYS A 126 -0.11 19.42 12.05
N THR A 127 -0.24 18.76 13.20
CA THR A 127 -1.52 18.44 13.83
C THR A 127 -2.29 19.68 14.31
N ARG A 128 -1.62 20.86 14.41
CA ARG A 128 -2.23 22.09 14.89
C ARG A 128 -2.62 23.05 13.77
N CYS A 129 -1.72 23.30 12.81
CA CYS A 129 -1.94 24.30 11.76
C CYS A 129 -2.09 23.72 10.34
N GLY A 130 -1.94 22.39 10.16
CA GLY A 130 -2.08 21.73 8.87
C GLY A 130 -0.93 21.95 7.90
N LYS A 131 0.15 22.65 8.30
CA LYS A 131 1.32 22.87 7.42
C LYS A 131 1.91 21.54 6.98
N PHE A 132 2.18 21.43 5.67
CA PHE A 132 2.84 20.28 5.06
C PHE A 132 4.34 20.26 5.34
N PHE A 133 4.88 19.03 5.50
CA PHE A 133 6.31 18.75 5.64
C PHE A 133 6.70 17.51 4.83
N PRO A 134 7.84 17.50 4.12
CA PRO A 134 8.34 16.31 3.44
C PRO A 134 8.88 15.29 4.46
N VAL A 135 9.08 14.04 4.00
CA VAL A 135 9.61 12.95 4.85
C VAL A 135 10.95 13.30 5.50
N GLN A 136 11.82 14.03 4.80
CA GLN A 136 13.11 14.47 5.32
C GLN A 136 12.99 15.24 6.65
N PHE A 137 11.92 16.02 6.82
CA PHE A 137 11.68 16.74 8.07
C PHE A 137 11.44 15.80 9.28
N ILE A 138 10.81 14.65 9.05
CA ILE A 138 10.64 13.61 10.08
C ILE A 138 11.97 12.98 10.44
N GLU A 139 12.84 12.78 9.46
CA GLU A 139 14.15 12.16 9.63
C GLU A 139 15.11 13.10 10.35
N ASP A 140 15.18 14.35 9.92
CA ASP A 140 16.06 15.37 10.52
C ASP A 140 15.73 15.63 12.01
N ALA A 141 14.49 15.38 12.42
CA ALA A 141 14.08 15.50 13.80
C ALA A 141 14.70 14.45 14.74
N ALA A 142 15.31 13.37 14.21
CA ALA A 142 15.90 12.31 15.02
C ALA A 142 16.97 12.82 15.99
N ASP A 143 17.75 13.79 15.55
CA ASP A 143 18.89 14.36 16.30
C ASP A 143 18.53 15.66 17.04
N VAL A 144 17.23 16.02 17.09
CA VAL A 144 16.76 17.27 17.69
C VAL A 144 15.90 17.00 18.93
N GLY A 145 16.34 17.46 20.08
CA GLY A 145 15.58 17.40 21.34
C GLY A 145 15.21 15.97 21.76
N ASP A 146 13.90 15.68 21.80
CA ASP A 146 13.34 14.37 22.12
C ASP A 146 13.07 13.49 20.89
N GLY A 147 13.52 13.91 19.71
CA GLY A 147 13.31 13.21 18.44
C GLY A 147 11.88 13.35 17.88
N VAL A 148 11.03 14.16 18.50
CA VAL A 148 9.65 14.41 18.05
C VAL A 148 9.64 15.58 17.07
N PRO A 149 9.21 15.40 15.81
CA PRO A 149 9.17 16.48 14.83
C PRO A 149 8.13 17.52 15.19
N ARG A 150 8.56 18.79 15.30
CA ARG A 150 7.71 19.92 15.70
C ARG A 150 7.68 20.98 14.61
N CYS A 151 6.48 21.44 14.32
CA CYS A 151 6.25 22.51 13.34
C CYS A 151 7.06 23.77 13.67
N ASP A 152 7.77 24.28 12.68
CA ASP A 152 8.58 25.51 12.77
C ASP A 152 7.74 26.80 12.90
N GLU A 153 6.43 26.76 12.55
CA GLU A 153 5.54 27.91 12.67
C GLU A 153 4.77 27.95 14.00
N CYS A 154 4.27 26.80 14.48
CA CYS A 154 3.35 26.82 15.64
C CYS A 154 3.78 25.89 16.78
N GLY A 155 4.87 25.11 16.62
CA GLY A 155 5.36 24.16 17.61
C GLY A 155 4.48 22.91 17.79
N GLY A 156 3.44 22.73 16.98
CA GLY A 156 2.62 21.52 16.98
C GLY A 156 3.41 20.30 16.48
N ILE A 157 3.02 19.08 16.87
CA ILE A 157 3.65 17.86 16.39
C ILE A 157 3.34 17.70 14.90
N VAL A 158 4.34 17.30 14.11
CA VAL A 158 4.16 16.95 12.70
C VAL A 158 3.95 15.44 12.59
N LYS A 159 2.70 15.03 12.33
CA LYS A 159 2.31 13.62 12.20
C LYS A 159 2.46 13.18 10.73
N PRO A 160 3.00 11.97 10.48
CA PRO A 160 2.92 11.37 9.15
C PRO A 160 1.47 11.21 8.69
N ASP A 161 1.23 11.45 7.39
CA ASP A 161 -0.05 11.17 6.73
C ASP A 161 -0.21 9.65 6.51
N VAL A 162 -0.12 8.90 7.59
CA VAL A 162 -0.29 7.46 7.64
C VAL A 162 -1.40 7.14 8.62
N VAL A 163 -2.35 6.31 8.16
CA VAL A 163 -3.45 5.81 8.99
C VAL A 163 -2.90 4.78 9.97
N LEU A 164 -2.95 5.10 11.25
CA LEU A 164 -2.55 4.19 12.32
C LEU A 164 -3.70 3.24 12.69
N TYR A 165 -3.38 2.14 13.35
CA TYR A 165 -4.42 1.35 14.02
C TYR A 165 -5.23 2.26 14.94
N GLU A 166 -6.53 2.01 15.07
CA GLU A 166 -7.52 2.83 15.80
C GLU A 166 -7.96 4.09 15.05
N GLU A 167 -7.33 4.46 13.92
CA GLU A 167 -7.77 5.56 13.06
C GLU A 167 -8.69 5.08 11.93
N GLY A 168 -9.59 5.94 11.49
CA GLY A 168 -10.42 5.71 10.30
C GLY A 168 -9.65 5.96 9.00
N LEU A 169 -10.07 5.31 7.93
CA LEU A 169 -9.60 5.68 6.58
C LEU A 169 -10.15 7.05 6.19
N ASP A 170 -9.40 7.75 5.33
CA ASP A 170 -9.90 8.98 4.69
C ASP A 170 -11.16 8.69 3.87
N GLU A 171 -12.22 9.48 4.11
CA GLU A 171 -13.54 9.26 3.53
C GLU A 171 -13.53 9.47 2.01
N GLU A 172 -12.91 10.56 1.54
CA GLU A 172 -12.83 10.88 0.11
C GLU A 172 -12.03 9.81 -0.65
N THR A 173 -10.87 9.41 -0.14
CA THR A 173 -10.05 8.33 -0.73
C THR A 173 -10.83 7.02 -0.79
N THR A 174 -11.55 6.69 0.29
CA THR A 174 -12.34 5.46 0.37
C THR A 174 -13.51 5.47 -0.61
N GLU A 175 -14.25 6.56 -0.70
CA GLU A 175 -15.37 6.70 -1.65
C GLU A 175 -14.91 6.61 -3.10
N ASN A 176 -13.80 7.28 -3.44
CA ASN A 176 -13.19 7.22 -4.76
C ASN A 176 -12.71 5.80 -5.11
N ALA A 177 -12.08 5.10 -4.18
CA ALA A 177 -11.67 3.70 -4.34
C ALA A 177 -12.89 2.78 -4.57
N VAL A 178 -13.95 2.92 -3.78
CA VAL A 178 -15.20 2.17 -3.93
C VAL A 178 -15.86 2.46 -5.29
N HIS A 179 -15.89 3.72 -5.71
CA HIS A 179 -16.43 4.10 -7.01
C HIS A 179 -15.64 3.45 -8.15
N ALA A 180 -14.30 3.48 -8.07
CA ALA A 180 -13.44 2.84 -9.06
C ALA A 180 -13.68 1.33 -9.12
N ILE A 181 -13.68 0.63 -7.98
CA ILE A 181 -13.91 -0.83 -7.88
C ILE A 181 -15.29 -1.20 -8.44
N ARG A 182 -16.33 -0.46 -8.10
CA ARG A 182 -17.69 -0.74 -8.56
C ARG A 182 -17.85 -0.62 -10.08
N GLY A 183 -17.12 0.30 -10.70
CA GLY A 183 -17.18 0.55 -12.15
C GLY A 183 -16.20 -0.27 -12.98
N ALA A 184 -15.44 -1.19 -12.38
CA ALA A 184 -14.47 -2.03 -13.08
C ALA A 184 -15.15 -3.31 -13.63
N ASP A 185 -14.73 -3.75 -14.81
CA ASP A 185 -15.06 -5.07 -15.36
C ASP A 185 -14.09 -6.15 -14.83
N THR A 186 -12.87 -5.74 -14.45
CA THR A 186 -11.83 -6.61 -13.93
C THR A 186 -11.23 -6.01 -12.64
N LEU A 187 -11.15 -6.83 -11.59
CA LEU A 187 -10.45 -6.49 -10.35
C LEU A 187 -9.29 -7.46 -10.15
N ILE A 188 -8.07 -6.93 -10.12
CA ILE A 188 -6.89 -7.70 -9.75
C ILE A 188 -6.54 -7.41 -8.30
N VAL A 189 -6.56 -8.44 -7.47
CA VAL A 189 -6.14 -8.39 -6.08
C VAL A 189 -4.76 -9.01 -5.96
N GLY A 190 -3.78 -8.28 -5.43
CA GLY A 190 -2.42 -8.80 -5.39
C GLY A 190 -1.58 -8.35 -4.20
N GLY A 191 -0.67 -9.24 -3.77
CA GLY A 191 0.29 -8.93 -2.70
C GLY A 191 -0.35 -8.51 -1.38
N THR A 192 -1.52 -9.07 -1.03
CA THR A 192 -2.23 -8.73 0.22
C THR A 192 -2.82 -9.97 0.88
N SER A 193 -2.73 -10.03 2.21
CA SER A 193 -3.40 -11.08 3.00
C SER A 193 -4.89 -10.85 3.17
N LEU A 194 -5.41 -9.67 2.80
CA LEU A 194 -6.80 -9.23 3.05
C LEU A 194 -7.22 -9.34 4.54
N ALA A 195 -6.28 -9.19 5.47
CA ALA A 195 -6.53 -9.30 6.91
C ALA A 195 -6.81 -7.95 7.58
N VAL A 196 -6.55 -6.83 6.92
CA VAL A 196 -6.69 -5.47 7.49
C VAL A 196 -8.01 -4.84 7.07
N TYR A 197 -8.89 -4.64 8.03
CA TYR A 197 -10.16 -3.96 7.85
C TYR A 197 -10.04 -2.49 8.32
N PRO A 198 -10.78 -1.56 7.69
CA PRO A 198 -11.85 -1.76 6.71
C PRO A 198 -11.38 -1.93 5.26
N ALA A 199 -10.09 -1.72 4.94
CA ALA A 199 -9.55 -1.74 3.56
C ALA A 199 -9.91 -3.04 2.79
N ALA A 200 -9.68 -4.21 3.38
CA ALA A 200 -10.02 -5.50 2.76
C ALA A 200 -11.51 -5.63 2.41
N GLY A 201 -12.37 -4.95 3.15
CA GLY A 201 -13.82 -4.95 2.92
C GLY A 201 -14.26 -4.24 1.62
N LEU A 202 -13.38 -3.47 0.98
CA LEU A 202 -13.72 -2.75 -0.25
C LEU A 202 -13.96 -3.70 -1.43
N LEU A 203 -13.38 -4.91 -1.40
CA LEU A 203 -13.60 -5.92 -2.44
C LEU A 203 -15.07 -6.27 -2.62
N ARG A 204 -15.88 -6.19 -1.56
CA ARG A 204 -17.33 -6.48 -1.61
C ARG A 204 -18.13 -5.58 -2.58
N TYR A 205 -17.56 -4.46 -2.98
CA TYR A 205 -18.19 -3.52 -3.92
C TYR A 205 -17.94 -3.87 -5.38
N PHE A 206 -17.02 -4.79 -5.67
CA PHE A 206 -16.79 -5.27 -7.04
C PHE A 206 -18.05 -5.96 -7.60
N ARG A 207 -18.36 -5.66 -8.87
CA ARG A 207 -19.54 -6.19 -9.57
C ARG A 207 -19.21 -6.62 -11.00
N GLY A 208 -17.92 -6.58 -11.36
CA GLY A 208 -17.46 -6.95 -12.69
C GLY A 208 -17.38 -8.47 -12.90
N GLU A 209 -16.87 -8.85 -14.05
CA GLU A 209 -16.85 -10.25 -14.49
C GLU A 209 -15.60 -11.01 -14.04
N ASN A 210 -14.44 -10.32 -13.96
CA ASN A 210 -13.16 -10.96 -13.70
C ASN A 210 -12.56 -10.55 -12.38
N LEU A 211 -12.60 -11.42 -11.38
CA LEU A 211 -11.83 -11.31 -10.16
C LEU A 211 -10.57 -12.18 -10.28
N VAL A 212 -9.41 -11.53 -10.33
CA VAL A 212 -8.10 -12.20 -10.39
C VAL A 212 -7.40 -12.03 -9.05
N VAL A 213 -6.92 -13.11 -8.47
CA VAL A 213 -6.12 -13.06 -7.23
C VAL A 213 -4.70 -13.54 -7.52
N ILE A 214 -3.71 -12.68 -7.22
CA ILE A 214 -2.28 -12.97 -7.39
C ILE A 214 -1.59 -12.80 -6.03
N ASN A 215 -1.35 -13.87 -5.33
CA ASN A 215 -0.74 -13.81 -4.00
C ASN A 215 0.04 -15.08 -3.67
N LYS A 216 1.18 -14.96 -2.98
CA LYS A 216 1.99 -16.13 -2.60
C LYS A 216 1.26 -17.07 -1.64
N GLN A 217 0.48 -16.52 -0.75
CA GLN A 217 -0.27 -17.26 0.28
C GLN A 217 -1.77 -17.22 -0.03
N PRO A 218 -2.54 -18.23 0.42
CA PRO A 218 -3.99 -18.20 0.31
C PRO A 218 -4.60 -16.95 0.96
N THR A 219 -5.71 -16.49 0.40
CA THR A 219 -6.47 -15.33 0.88
C THR A 219 -7.97 -15.66 1.00
N PRO A 220 -8.73 -14.88 1.79
CA PRO A 220 -10.20 -15.03 1.82
C PRO A 220 -10.90 -14.82 0.47
N ALA A 221 -10.24 -14.19 -0.51
CA ALA A 221 -10.81 -13.94 -1.83
C ALA A 221 -10.63 -15.12 -2.81
N ASP A 222 -9.79 -16.09 -2.51
CA ASP A 222 -9.44 -17.20 -3.40
C ASP A 222 -10.68 -17.97 -3.90
N ALA A 223 -11.62 -18.23 -3.01
CA ALA A 223 -12.85 -18.97 -3.35
C ALA A 223 -13.79 -18.22 -4.32
N MET A 224 -13.60 -16.90 -4.47
CA MET A 224 -14.40 -16.06 -5.36
C MET A 224 -13.68 -15.73 -6.66
N ALA A 225 -12.39 -16.05 -6.77
CA ALA A 225 -11.56 -15.69 -7.91
C ALA A 225 -11.93 -16.49 -9.18
N ASN A 226 -12.03 -15.80 -10.31
CA ASN A 226 -12.12 -16.44 -11.63
C ASN A 226 -10.75 -16.97 -12.09
N LEU A 227 -9.68 -16.30 -11.66
CA LEU A 227 -8.31 -16.74 -11.86
C LEU A 227 -7.51 -16.57 -10.56
N LEU A 228 -6.91 -17.65 -10.09
CA LEU A 228 -6.07 -17.69 -8.90
C LEU A 228 -4.64 -18.05 -9.27
N ILE A 229 -3.68 -17.21 -8.85
CA ILE A 229 -2.26 -17.40 -9.13
C ILE A 229 -1.47 -17.32 -7.83
N HIS A 230 -0.93 -18.44 -7.37
CA HIS A 230 -0.05 -18.49 -6.19
C HIS A 230 1.40 -18.25 -6.59
N ALA A 231 1.77 -16.98 -6.82
CA ALA A 231 3.11 -16.60 -7.23
C ALA A 231 3.48 -15.16 -6.76
N PRO A 232 4.77 -14.78 -6.83
CA PRO A 232 5.20 -13.39 -6.66
C PRO A 232 4.56 -12.48 -7.71
N ILE A 233 4.02 -11.35 -7.27
CA ILE A 233 3.20 -10.50 -8.14
C ILE A 233 4.04 -9.74 -9.17
N GLY A 234 5.25 -9.30 -8.81
CA GLY A 234 6.17 -8.64 -9.74
C GLY A 234 6.50 -9.54 -10.91
N ARG A 235 6.91 -10.77 -10.61
CA ARG A 235 7.18 -11.80 -11.64
C ARG A 235 5.93 -12.13 -12.47
N THR A 236 4.76 -12.22 -11.84
CA THR A 236 3.51 -12.59 -12.51
C THR A 236 3.05 -11.52 -13.51
N LEU A 237 3.24 -10.25 -13.17
CA LEU A 237 2.86 -9.11 -14.02
C LEU A 237 3.98 -8.66 -14.97
N ASP A 238 5.18 -9.24 -14.87
CA ASP A 238 6.29 -8.94 -15.78
C ASP A 238 6.01 -9.53 -17.16
N PRO A 239 5.86 -8.71 -18.22
CA PRO A 239 5.63 -9.20 -19.57
C PRO A 239 6.82 -10.00 -20.14
N ASP A 240 8.01 -9.76 -19.62
CA ASP A 240 9.25 -10.37 -20.08
C ASP A 240 9.66 -11.60 -19.24
N ALA A 241 8.92 -11.90 -18.17
CA ALA A 241 9.19 -13.07 -17.33
C ALA A 241 8.98 -14.38 -18.11
N PRO A 242 9.90 -15.36 -17.99
CA PRO A 242 9.72 -16.66 -18.62
C PRO A 242 8.47 -17.35 -18.08
N ILE A 243 7.73 -17.97 -18.99
CA ILE A 243 6.60 -18.84 -18.62
C ILE A 243 7.20 -20.10 -17.96
N GLU A 244 7.02 -20.23 -16.64
CA GLU A 244 7.26 -21.53 -16.00
C GLU A 244 6.08 -22.44 -16.32
N VAL A 245 6.38 -23.51 -17.06
CA VAL A 245 5.47 -24.60 -17.39
C VAL A 245 5.40 -25.58 -16.22
#